data_e14dd9d87cf027fa7b309850c1a258a6
#
_entry.id   e14dd9d87cf027fa7b309850c1a258a6
#
_cell.length_a   1.000
_cell.length_b   1.000
_cell.length_c   1.000
_cell.angle_alpha   90.00
_cell.angle_beta   90.00
_cell.angle_gamma   90.00
#
_symmetry.space_group_name_H-M   'P 1'
#
loop_
_entity.id
_entity.type
_entity.pdbx_description
1 polymer ?
#
loop_
_entity_poly.entity_id
_entity_poly.type
_entity_poly.pdbx_seq_one_letter_code
_entity_poly.pdbx_strand_id
1 'polypeptide(L)'
;MVKFTQSESHVLSLFSPSHEFEYDGERFKVVESGKPMTSKGEPKTDIYVKSVSLDNISELEFKISFKQENADFLENKMTAERAEQIFGPNWQSIIQSFTSSIEHKFANRNYVFKNSEGRTSAGSITLGWRFELVNKPGGDLSGLANLTPEQVLEVYAGNKLDVKKKNASVNGKIIPNSGVANCMINCNVSSLPSIQDAVDNIISIEEFAENNPDVYFVCKALNYRSFDDKIEGNRSLSVFINWEAVGGKLVPNLVLSNPLLVKGNAVRDKLKQSISLLGINNTCDINENNIASLQFVN
;
A
#
# COMPACT_ATOMS: atom_id res chain seq x y z
N MET A 1 -10.33 -8.31 7.39
CA MET A 1 -9.62 -7.19 8.06
C MET A 1 -9.24 -7.48 9.51
N VAL A 2 -10.05 -8.23 10.27
CA VAL A 2 -9.78 -8.60 11.69
C VAL A 2 -8.57 -9.56 11.84
N LYS A 3 -8.31 -10.41 10.86
CA LYS A 3 -7.26 -11.45 10.93
C LYS A 3 -5.82 -10.92 11.03
N PHE A 4 -5.46 -9.85 10.31
CA PHE A 4 -4.09 -9.32 10.33
C PHE A 4 -3.72 -8.70 11.68
N THR A 5 -4.63 -7.90 12.25
CA THR A 5 -4.41 -7.33 13.58
C THR A 5 -4.32 -8.40 14.68
N GLN A 6 -5.03 -9.52 14.55
CA GLN A 6 -4.94 -10.64 15.49
C GLN A 6 -3.59 -11.36 15.40
N SER A 7 -3.06 -11.55 14.18
CA SER A 7 -1.77 -12.21 13.98
C SER A 7 -0.61 -11.36 14.50
N GLU A 8 -0.59 -10.06 14.23
CA GLU A 8 0.39 -9.13 14.81
C GLU A 8 0.31 -9.14 16.35
N SER A 9 -0.91 -9.14 16.91
CA SER A 9 -1.11 -9.17 18.36
C SER A 9 -0.62 -10.49 18.98
N HIS A 10 -0.80 -11.61 18.28
CA HIS A 10 -0.25 -12.88 18.70
C HIS A 10 1.27 -12.85 18.76
N VAL A 11 1.93 -12.46 17.65
CA VAL A 11 3.40 -12.37 17.61
C VAL A 11 3.93 -11.40 18.67
N LEU A 12 3.31 -10.24 18.85
CA LEU A 12 3.68 -9.29 19.92
C LEU A 12 3.57 -9.94 21.30
N SER A 13 2.56 -10.75 21.56
CA SER A 13 2.39 -11.42 22.86
C SER A 13 3.49 -12.42 23.20
N LEU A 14 4.13 -13.01 22.19
CA LEU A 14 5.28 -13.90 22.39
C LEU A 14 6.48 -13.14 22.97
N PHE A 15 6.66 -11.88 22.57
CA PHE A 15 7.72 -10.99 23.04
C PHE A 15 7.31 -10.18 24.30
N SER A 16 6.49 -10.75 25.18
CA SER A 16 6.12 -10.06 26.40
C SER A 16 7.33 -9.84 27.32
N PRO A 17 7.40 -8.71 28.07
CA PRO A 17 8.47 -8.47 29.02
C PRO A 17 8.69 -9.64 29.97
N SER A 18 9.93 -9.92 30.26
CA SER A 18 10.45 -11.06 31.06
C SER A 18 10.53 -12.41 30.33
N HIS A 19 10.01 -12.55 29.11
CA HIS A 19 10.26 -13.76 28.32
C HIS A 19 11.73 -13.82 27.90
N GLU A 20 12.27 -15.04 27.84
CA GLU A 20 13.66 -15.32 27.50
C GLU A 20 13.72 -16.12 26.20
N PHE A 21 14.79 -15.90 25.43
CA PHE A 21 15.05 -16.61 24.18
C PHE A 21 16.56 -16.68 23.94
N GLU A 22 16.97 -17.56 23.03
CA GLU A 22 18.33 -17.67 22.54
C GLU A 22 18.43 -17.08 21.12
N TYR A 23 19.46 -16.28 20.87
CA TYR A 23 19.75 -15.72 19.55
C TYR A 23 21.28 -15.64 19.37
N ASP A 24 21.80 -16.19 18.26
CA ASP A 24 23.24 -16.30 17.97
C ASP A 24 24.06 -16.90 19.09
N GLY A 25 23.51 -17.91 19.81
CA GLY A 25 24.18 -18.61 20.91
C GLY A 25 24.26 -17.83 22.21
N GLU A 26 23.54 -16.71 22.33
CA GLU A 26 23.46 -15.88 23.52
C GLU A 26 22.00 -15.83 24.03
N ARG A 27 21.81 -15.81 25.35
CA ARG A 27 20.48 -15.72 25.96
C ARG A 27 20.09 -14.28 26.21
N PHE A 28 18.87 -13.96 25.82
CA PHE A 28 18.28 -12.63 25.96
C PHE A 28 16.99 -12.67 26.75
N LYS A 29 16.72 -11.56 27.43
CA LYS A 29 15.46 -11.31 28.13
C LYS A 29 14.80 -10.06 27.58
N VAL A 30 13.54 -10.17 27.20
CA VAL A 30 12.74 -9.03 26.73
C VAL A 30 12.53 -8.05 27.89
N VAL A 31 12.88 -6.78 27.68
CA VAL A 31 12.68 -5.69 28.65
C VAL A 31 11.57 -4.74 28.20
N GLU A 32 11.38 -4.55 26.90
CA GLU A 32 10.31 -3.73 26.35
C GLU A 32 9.84 -4.30 25.01
N SER A 33 8.53 -4.32 24.79
CA SER A 33 7.94 -4.63 23.48
C SER A 33 6.65 -3.82 23.28
N GLY A 34 6.31 -3.57 22.01
CA GLY A 34 5.10 -2.84 21.70
C GLY A 34 4.92 -2.59 20.21
N LYS A 35 3.73 -2.12 19.82
CA LYS A 35 3.43 -1.71 18.45
C LYS A 35 3.89 -0.26 18.24
N PRO A 36 4.79 0.00 17.27
CA PRO A 36 5.13 1.36 16.89
C PRO A 36 3.93 2.09 16.29
N MET A 37 3.63 3.27 16.77
CA MET A 37 2.52 4.11 16.31
C MET A 37 2.99 5.49 15.90
N THR A 38 2.39 6.07 14.89
CA THR A 38 2.66 7.43 14.44
C THR A 38 1.37 8.19 14.11
N SER A 39 1.40 9.52 14.20
CA SER A 39 0.28 10.38 13.80
C SER A 39 0.13 10.53 12.27
N LYS A 40 1.12 10.09 11.48
CA LYS A 40 1.18 10.27 10.01
C LYS A 40 1.01 8.99 9.19
N GLY A 41 0.43 7.95 9.75
CA GLY A 41 0.23 6.64 9.10
C GLY A 41 1.19 5.58 9.65
N GLU A 42 1.13 4.39 9.10
CA GLU A 42 1.86 3.23 9.62
C GLU A 42 3.36 3.31 9.33
N PRO A 43 4.22 2.99 10.30
CA PRO A 43 5.65 2.76 10.07
C PRO A 43 5.87 1.42 9.35
N LYS A 44 7.12 1.04 9.08
CA LYS A 44 7.47 -0.29 8.52
C LYS A 44 7.61 -1.37 9.59
N THR A 45 7.87 -0.99 10.80
CA THR A 45 7.93 -1.90 11.95
C THR A 45 6.52 -2.14 12.47
N ASP A 46 6.11 -3.39 12.52
CA ASP A 46 4.83 -3.82 13.10
C ASP A 46 4.99 -4.13 14.59
N ILE A 47 6.17 -4.64 14.99
CA ILE A 47 6.48 -5.04 16.36
C ILE A 47 7.90 -4.57 16.72
N TYR A 48 8.01 -3.79 17.79
CA TYR A 48 9.29 -3.39 18.39
C TYR A 48 9.56 -4.26 19.60
N VAL A 49 10.80 -4.77 19.72
CA VAL A 49 11.27 -5.55 20.86
C VAL A 49 12.65 -5.04 21.26
N LYS A 50 12.82 -4.73 22.54
CA LYS A 50 14.11 -4.47 23.16
C LYS A 50 14.40 -5.57 24.17
N SER A 51 15.58 -6.15 24.10
CA SER A 51 16.05 -7.22 24.96
C SER A 51 17.44 -6.92 25.52
N VAL A 52 17.76 -7.48 26.65
CA VAL A 52 19.09 -7.42 27.27
C VAL A 52 19.66 -8.83 27.37
N SER A 53 20.95 -8.94 27.16
CA SER A 53 21.66 -10.19 27.36
C SER A 53 21.64 -10.63 28.83
N LEU A 54 21.55 -11.93 29.04
CA LEU A 54 21.72 -12.55 30.35
C LEU A 54 23.16 -13.01 30.57
N ASP A 55 23.95 -13.08 29.51
CA ASP A 55 25.30 -13.63 29.52
C ASP A 55 26.38 -12.52 29.49
N ASN A 56 26.05 -11.31 29.05
CA ASN A 56 26.96 -10.15 28.99
C ASN A 56 26.22 -8.79 29.09
N ILE A 57 26.92 -7.66 28.80
CA ILE A 57 26.35 -6.32 28.80
C ILE A 57 26.02 -5.90 27.39
N SER A 58 25.10 -6.62 26.73
CA SER A 58 24.62 -6.26 25.41
C SER A 58 23.11 -6.02 25.38
N GLU A 59 22.67 -5.18 24.46
CA GLU A 59 21.26 -4.95 24.14
C GLU A 59 20.99 -5.39 22.72
N LEU A 60 19.81 -5.94 22.49
CA LEU A 60 19.32 -6.39 21.18
C LEU A 60 17.98 -5.73 20.89
N GLU A 61 17.86 -5.11 19.70
CA GLU A 61 16.60 -4.53 19.23
C GLU A 61 16.13 -5.24 17.97
N PHE A 62 14.96 -5.86 18.05
CA PHE A 62 14.21 -6.29 16.88
C PHE A 62 13.13 -5.28 16.52
N LYS A 63 13.18 -4.78 15.30
CA LYS A 63 12.17 -3.92 14.67
C LYS A 63 11.54 -4.73 13.54
N ILE A 64 10.58 -5.55 13.92
CA ILE A 64 10.02 -6.61 13.08
C ILE A 64 8.97 -6.05 12.14
N SER A 65 9.15 -6.24 10.84
CA SER A 65 8.04 -6.21 9.89
C SER A 65 7.45 -7.62 9.80
N PHE A 66 6.15 -7.76 10.12
CA PHE A 66 5.48 -9.05 10.11
C PHE A 66 4.60 -9.19 8.88
N LYS A 67 4.78 -10.26 8.13
CA LYS A 67 3.95 -10.63 6.97
C LYS A 67 3.49 -12.06 7.08
N GLN A 68 2.20 -12.29 6.87
CA GLN A 68 1.71 -13.64 6.61
C GLN A 68 2.10 -14.05 5.19
N GLU A 69 2.35 -15.33 4.94
CA GLU A 69 2.74 -15.89 3.63
C GLU A 69 1.86 -15.43 2.45
N ASN A 70 0.58 -15.15 2.73
CA ASN A 70 -0.38 -14.71 1.71
C ASN A 70 -0.54 -13.19 1.63
N ALA A 71 0.26 -12.41 2.37
CA ALA A 71 0.18 -10.95 2.32
C ALA A 71 0.88 -10.42 1.06
N ASP A 72 0.12 -9.72 0.22
CA ASP A 72 0.62 -9.25 -1.08
C ASP A 72 1.18 -7.82 -1.01
N PHE A 73 0.76 -7.01 -0.03
CA PHE A 73 1.05 -5.58 -0.02
C PHE A 73 2.39 -5.24 0.63
N LEU A 74 3.18 -4.45 -0.10
CA LEU A 74 4.40 -3.80 0.39
C LEU A 74 4.17 -2.31 0.65
N GLU A 75 3.50 -1.60 -0.30
CA GLU A 75 3.11 -0.20 -0.18
C GLU A 75 1.69 0.00 -0.74
N ASN A 76 0.68 0.14 0.12
CA ASN A 76 -0.74 0.15 -0.29
C ASN A 76 -1.38 1.53 -0.39
N LYS A 77 -0.68 2.59 -0.02
CA LYS A 77 -1.19 3.98 0.00
C LYS A 77 -0.14 4.94 -0.54
N MET A 78 0.44 4.61 -1.71
CA MET A 78 1.49 5.41 -2.32
C MET A 78 1.07 6.88 -2.46
N THR A 79 1.89 7.77 -1.94
CA THR A 79 1.79 9.23 -2.13
C THR A 79 2.99 9.72 -2.91
N ALA A 80 2.93 10.95 -3.44
CA ALA A 80 4.06 11.58 -4.12
C ALA A 80 5.31 11.61 -3.22
N GLU A 81 5.15 11.99 -1.95
CA GLU A 81 6.23 12.01 -0.95
C GLU A 81 6.86 10.60 -0.76
N ARG A 82 6.03 9.56 -0.63
CA ARG A 82 6.54 8.19 -0.47
C ARG A 82 7.20 7.68 -1.75
N ALA A 83 6.67 8.02 -2.91
CA ALA A 83 7.29 7.68 -4.18
C ALA A 83 8.68 8.32 -4.33
N GLU A 84 8.85 9.58 -3.94
CA GLU A 84 10.14 10.26 -3.94
C GLU A 84 11.14 9.60 -2.97
N GLN A 85 10.68 9.17 -1.80
CA GLN A 85 11.53 8.44 -0.84
C GLN A 85 12.06 7.11 -1.42
N ILE A 86 11.22 6.38 -2.17
CA ILE A 86 11.59 5.08 -2.75
C ILE A 86 12.41 5.28 -4.03
N PHE A 87 11.90 6.07 -4.97
CA PHE A 87 12.43 6.16 -6.34
C PHE A 87 13.41 7.32 -6.54
N GLY A 88 13.51 8.25 -5.58
CA GLY A 88 14.32 9.46 -5.70
C GLY A 88 13.64 10.56 -6.52
N PRO A 89 14.38 11.61 -6.93
CA PRO A 89 13.82 12.81 -7.56
C PRO A 89 13.11 12.55 -8.90
N ASN A 90 13.43 11.46 -9.58
CA ASN A 90 12.82 11.08 -10.86
C ASN A 90 11.56 10.21 -10.71
N TRP A 91 11.00 10.11 -9.53
CA TRP A 91 9.88 9.22 -9.20
C TRP A 91 8.67 9.37 -10.14
N GLN A 92 8.36 10.58 -10.62
CA GLN A 92 7.26 10.82 -11.54
C GLN A 92 7.46 10.08 -12.86
N SER A 93 8.65 10.24 -13.46
CA SER A 93 8.98 9.57 -14.71
C SER A 93 9.02 8.05 -14.56
N ILE A 94 9.48 7.56 -13.41
CA ILE A 94 9.52 6.12 -13.10
C ILE A 94 8.10 5.56 -13.03
N ILE A 95 7.20 6.17 -12.25
CA ILE A 95 5.80 5.69 -12.14
C ILE A 95 5.09 5.83 -13.50
N GLN A 96 5.32 6.93 -14.21
CA GLN A 96 4.74 7.11 -15.54
C GLN A 96 5.22 6.05 -16.53
N SER A 97 6.50 5.67 -16.50
CA SER A 97 7.01 4.59 -17.35
C SER A 97 6.33 3.24 -17.04
N PHE A 98 6.11 2.92 -15.76
CA PHE A 98 5.38 1.72 -15.36
C PHE A 98 3.94 1.73 -15.88
N THR A 99 3.22 2.82 -15.66
CA THR A 99 1.81 2.91 -16.09
C THR A 99 1.67 2.97 -17.61
N SER A 100 2.59 3.64 -18.31
CA SER A 100 2.59 3.70 -19.80
C SER A 100 2.87 2.34 -20.42
N SER A 101 3.65 1.47 -19.80
CA SER A 101 3.90 0.11 -20.30
C SER A 101 2.62 -0.75 -20.42
N ILE A 102 1.57 -0.37 -19.66
CA ILE A 102 0.27 -1.05 -19.65
C ILE A 102 -0.89 -0.13 -20.07
N GLU A 103 -0.61 1.00 -20.74
CA GLU A 103 -1.62 2.00 -21.12
C GLU A 103 -2.82 1.37 -21.87
N HIS A 104 -2.55 0.48 -22.83
CA HIS A 104 -3.58 -0.22 -23.58
C HIS A 104 -4.55 -1.01 -22.68
N LYS A 105 -4.11 -1.49 -21.52
CA LYS A 105 -4.95 -2.21 -20.58
C LYS A 105 -5.91 -1.28 -19.82
N PHE A 106 -5.53 -0.02 -19.57
CA PHE A 106 -6.46 0.97 -19.02
C PHE A 106 -7.49 1.38 -20.07
N ALA A 107 -7.06 1.65 -21.31
CA ALA A 107 -7.92 2.10 -22.40
C ALA A 107 -9.00 1.08 -22.80
N ASN A 108 -8.74 -0.20 -22.60
CA ASN A 108 -9.66 -1.29 -22.95
C ASN A 108 -10.63 -1.67 -21.79
N ARG A 109 -10.73 -0.89 -20.73
CA ARG A 109 -11.62 -1.18 -19.60
C ARG A 109 -12.93 -0.43 -19.68
N ASN A 110 -13.96 -1.01 -19.05
CA ASN A 110 -15.15 -0.28 -18.68
C ASN A 110 -14.81 0.77 -17.61
N TYR A 111 -15.37 1.97 -17.74
CA TYR A 111 -15.21 3.06 -16.79
C TYR A 111 -16.53 3.38 -16.07
N VAL A 112 -17.66 2.96 -16.64
CA VAL A 112 -19.00 3.14 -16.09
C VAL A 112 -19.61 1.77 -15.88
N PHE A 113 -20.09 1.49 -14.70
CA PHE A 113 -20.65 0.20 -14.30
C PHE A 113 -22.13 0.37 -13.94
N LYS A 114 -23.01 0.07 -14.88
CA LYS A 114 -24.46 0.01 -14.61
C LYS A 114 -24.79 -1.20 -13.77
N ASN A 115 -24.10 -2.30 -14.03
CA ASN A 115 -24.19 -3.56 -13.30
C ASN A 115 -22.92 -3.81 -12.50
N SER A 116 -23.00 -4.69 -11.51
CA SER A 116 -21.79 -5.14 -10.80
C SER A 116 -20.94 -6.02 -11.68
N GLU A 117 -19.62 -5.80 -11.65
CA GLU A 117 -18.63 -6.60 -12.39
C GLU A 117 -17.43 -6.91 -11.48
N GLY A 118 -17.18 -8.19 -11.21
CA GLY A 118 -16.16 -8.65 -10.29
C GLY A 118 -16.30 -8.03 -8.90
N ARG A 119 -15.35 -7.18 -8.50
CA ARG A 119 -15.39 -6.44 -7.23
C ARG A 119 -15.97 -5.03 -7.35
N THR A 120 -16.32 -4.59 -8.55
CA THR A 120 -16.88 -3.26 -8.79
C THR A 120 -18.39 -3.31 -8.64
N SER A 121 -18.95 -2.47 -7.77
CA SER A 121 -20.37 -2.40 -7.51
C SER A 121 -21.11 -1.68 -8.65
N ALA A 122 -22.38 -2.02 -8.88
CA ALA A 122 -23.25 -1.24 -9.75
C ALA A 122 -23.32 0.22 -9.31
N GLY A 123 -23.53 1.13 -10.26
CA GLY A 123 -23.54 2.57 -10.01
C GLY A 123 -22.14 3.22 -9.93
N SER A 124 -21.08 2.45 -10.18
CA SER A 124 -19.70 2.95 -10.09
C SER A 124 -19.26 3.65 -11.38
N ILE A 125 -18.54 4.76 -11.22
CA ILE A 125 -17.82 5.45 -12.30
C ILE A 125 -16.35 5.53 -11.88
N THR A 126 -15.45 5.02 -12.69
CA THR A 126 -14.02 5.01 -12.41
C THR A 126 -13.44 6.43 -12.46
N LEU A 127 -12.80 6.85 -11.39
CA LEU A 127 -12.08 8.13 -11.31
C LEU A 127 -10.63 7.97 -11.78
N GLY A 128 -10.07 6.80 -11.59
CA GLY A 128 -8.69 6.49 -11.94
C GLY A 128 -8.16 5.32 -11.10
N TRP A 129 -6.85 5.20 -11.04
CA TRP A 129 -6.18 4.08 -10.40
C TRP A 129 -5.09 4.55 -9.45
N ARG A 130 -5.09 3.97 -8.25
CA ARG A 130 -4.05 4.12 -7.25
C ARG A 130 -2.86 3.25 -7.64
N PHE A 131 -1.67 3.69 -7.28
CA PHE A 131 -0.45 2.93 -7.43
C PHE A 131 -0.09 2.24 -6.11
N GLU A 132 0.21 0.97 -6.15
CA GLU A 132 0.63 0.18 -5.00
C GLU A 132 1.82 -0.70 -5.41
N LEU A 133 2.69 -1.02 -4.44
CA LEU A 133 3.73 -2.03 -4.63
C LEU A 133 3.34 -3.31 -3.90
N VAL A 134 3.61 -4.44 -4.54
CA VAL A 134 3.23 -5.78 -4.09
C VAL A 134 4.37 -6.76 -4.37
N ASN A 135 4.38 -7.90 -3.69
CA ASN A 135 5.41 -8.93 -3.84
C ASN A 135 5.11 -9.99 -4.93
N LYS A 136 3.97 -9.88 -5.59
CA LYS A 136 3.57 -10.77 -6.71
C LYS A 136 2.65 -10.04 -7.69
N PRO A 137 2.51 -10.50 -8.94
CA PRO A 137 1.59 -9.89 -9.90
C PRO A 137 0.17 -9.82 -9.38
N GLY A 138 -0.49 -8.66 -9.53
CA GLY A 138 -1.82 -8.36 -8.97
C GLY A 138 -2.90 -8.10 -10.04
N GLY A 139 -3.20 -9.06 -10.89
CA GLY A 139 -4.18 -8.94 -11.99
C GLY A 139 -3.63 -8.19 -13.21
N ASP A 140 -4.52 -7.78 -14.14
CA ASP A 140 -4.12 -7.25 -15.45
C ASP A 140 -3.38 -5.92 -15.39
N LEU A 141 -3.74 -5.06 -14.44
CA LEU A 141 -3.13 -3.74 -14.27
C LEU A 141 -1.92 -3.81 -13.34
N SER A 142 -1.03 -4.75 -13.60
CA SER A 142 0.22 -4.93 -12.87
C SER A 142 1.38 -5.25 -13.81
N GLY A 143 2.60 -5.07 -13.31
CA GLY A 143 3.84 -5.43 -13.99
C GLY A 143 5.01 -5.42 -13.02
N LEU A 144 6.15 -5.97 -13.43
CA LEU A 144 7.39 -5.94 -12.66
C LEU A 144 7.85 -4.48 -12.54
N ALA A 145 8.10 -4.04 -11.32
CA ALA A 145 8.76 -2.78 -11.05
C ALA A 145 10.28 -3.05 -11.00
N ASN A 146 10.99 -2.69 -12.07
CA ASN A 146 12.44 -2.87 -12.13
C ASN A 146 13.13 -1.92 -11.15
N LEU A 147 13.21 -2.32 -9.88
CA LEU A 147 13.80 -1.55 -8.78
C LEU A 147 15.29 -1.87 -8.63
N THR A 148 16.08 -0.89 -8.17
CA THR A 148 17.43 -1.16 -7.70
C THR A 148 17.42 -1.88 -6.34
N PRO A 149 18.50 -2.60 -5.94
CA PRO A 149 18.56 -3.22 -4.62
C PRO A 149 18.29 -2.25 -3.47
N GLU A 150 18.74 -1.00 -3.56
CA GLU A 150 18.49 0.03 -2.55
C GLU A 150 17.03 0.46 -2.50
N GLN A 151 16.33 0.46 -3.65
CA GLN A 151 14.90 0.75 -3.71
C GLN A 151 14.08 -0.42 -3.15
N VAL A 152 14.47 -1.66 -3.43
CA VAL A 152 13.86 -2.86 -2.83
C VAL A 152 14.01 -2.83 -1.32
N LEU A 153 15.22 -2.59 -0.82
CA LEU A 153 15.47 -2.45 0.62
C LEU A 153 14.63 -1.33 1.24
N GLU A 154 14.51 -0.17 0.56
CA GLU A 154 13.68 0.93 1.05
C GLU A 154 12.18 0.55 1.14
N VAL A 155 11.69 -0.26 0.20
CA VAL A 155 10.30 -0.76 0.23
C VAL A 155 10.05 -1.62 1.46
N TYR A 156 11.00 -2.45 1.87
CA TYR A 156 10.88 -3.33 3.04
C TYR A 156 11.21 -2.60 4.35
N ALA A 157 12.34 -1.93 4.43
CA ALA A 157 12.87 -1.35 5.67
C ALA A 157 12.28 0.03 6.04
N GLY A 158 12.07 0.90 5.03
CA GLY A 158 11.60 2.27 5.27
C GLY A 158 12.69 3.21 5.76
N ASN A 159 13.94 3.04 5.34
CA ASN A 159 15.08 3.85 5.77
C ASN A 159 14.93 5.36 5.44
N LYS A 160 14.14 5.69 4.40
CA LYS A 160 13.91 7.06 3.93
C LYS A 160 12.54 7.62 4.35
N LEU A 161 11.81 6.94 5.24
CA LEU A 161 10.57 7.47 5.81
C LEU A 161 10.82 8.84 6.47
N ASP A 162 9.78 9.67 6.54
CA ASP A 162 9.88 10.92 7.27
C ASP A 162 10.22 10.70 8.76
N VAL A 163 10.84 11.72 9.40
CA VAL A 163 11.34 11.62 10.79
C VAL A 163 10.25 11.20 11.77
N LYS A 164 8.99 11.63 11.55
CA LYS A 164 7.87 11.29 12.45
C LYS A 164 7.44 9.83 12.31
N LYS A 165 7.67 9.22 11.15
CA LYS A 165 7.44 7.79 10.96
C LYS A 165 8.61 6.94 11.41
N LYS A 166 9.84 7.41 11.19
CA LYS A 166 11.04 6.75 11.70
C LYS A 166 11.04 6.65 13.21
N ASN A 167 10.76 7.77 13.88
CA ASN A 167 10.74 7.87 15.33
C ASN A 167 9.31 7.66 15.84
N ALA A 168 8.85 6.44 15.75
CA ALA A 168 7.52 6.08 16.19
C ALA A 168 7.40 6.03 17.72
N SER A 169 6.19 6.11 18.21
CA SER A 169 5.91 5.95 19.64
C SER A 169 5.65 4.48 19.95
N VAL A 170 6.39 3.93 20.90
CA VAL A 170 6.16 2.59 21.48
C VAL A 170 5.78 2.80 22.95
N ASN A 171 4.63 2.28 23.38
CA ASN A 171 4.10 2.44 24.75
C ASN A 171 4.07 3.89 25.24
N GLY A 172 3.79 4.85 24.34
CA GLY A 172 3.73 6.27 24.66
C GLY A 172 5.08 7.00 24.68
N LYS A 173 6.21 6.30 24.46
CA LYS A 173 7.55 6.89 24.34
C LYS A 173 8.00 6.93 22.90
N ILE A 174 8.56 8.04 22.45
CA ILE A 174 9.20 8.14 21.12
C ILE A 174 10.55 7.43 21.19
N ILE A 175 10.72 6.40 20.36
CA ILE A 175 11.98 5.66 20.26
C ILE A 175 12.61 5.95 18.88
N PRO A 176 13.85 6.45 18.83
CA PRO A 176 14.54 6.73 17.58
C PRO A 176 14.61 5.49 16.69
N ASN A 177 14.25 5.68 15.41
CA ASN A 177 14.24 4.64 14.37
C ASN A 177 13.39 3.38 14.67
N SER A 178 12.49 3.44 15.66
CA SER A 178 11.59 2.33 15.98
C SER A 178 10.60 2.02 14.83
N GLY A 179 10.38 2.96 13.93
CA GLY A 179 9.50 2.77 12.77
C GLY A 179 10.18 2.23 11.52
N VAL A 180 11.51 2.03 11.56
CA VAL A 180 12.32 1.46 10.48
C VAL A 180 12.56 -0.01 10.78
N ALA A 181 12.12 -0.92 9.92
CA ALA A 181 12.32 -2.33 10.14
C ALA A 181 13.79 -2.73 9.94
N ASN A 182 14.33 -3.56 10.84
CA ASN A 182 15.64 -4.17 10.69
C ASN A 182 15.57 -5.69 10.51
N CYS A 183 14.38 -6.27 10.67
CA CYS A 183 14.17 -7.69 10.44
C CYS A 183 12.73 -7.98 9.98
N MET A 184 12.54 -9.16 9.43
CA MET A 184 11.28 -9.67 8.90
C MET A 184 10.93 -11.01 9.55
N ILE A 185 9.64 -11.21 9.84
CA ILE A 185 9.04 -12.52 10.02
C ILE A 185 8.00 -12.71 8.90
N ASN A 186 8.22 -13.70 8.05
CA ASN A 186 7.33 -14.00 6.92
C ASN A 186 6.86 -15.46 6.98
N CYS A 187 5.84 -15.72 7.78
CA CYS A 187 5.31 -17.08 7.95
C CYS A 187 3.84 -17.06 8.39
N ASN A 188 3.22 -18.25 8.41
CA ASN A 188 1.91 -18.41 9.03
C ASN A 188 2.03 -18.27 10.55
N VAL A 189 1.17 -17.48 11.17
CA VAL A 189 1.17 -17.28 12.62
C VAL A 189 1.01 -18.59 13.42
N SER A 190 0.37 -19.61 12.85
CA SER A 190 0.23 -20.92 13.49
C SER A 190 1.55 -21.70 13.62
N SER A 191 2.59 -21.31 12.88
CA SER A 191 3.95 -21.88 13.01
C SER A 191 4.78 -21.24 14.11
N LEU A 192 4.22 -20.27 14.86
CA LEU A 192 4.89 -19.53 15.91
C LEU A 192 4.23 -19.80 17.28
N PRO A 193 4.36 -21.01 17.86
CA PRO A 193 3.76 -21.33 19.16
C PRO A 193 4.52 -20.74 20.35
N SER A 194 5.81 -20.38 20.21
CA SER A 194 6.63 -19.85 21.29
C SER A 194 7.48 -18.66 20.83
N ILE A 195 8.11 -17.97 21.78
CA ILE A 195 9.06 -16.88 21.49
C ILE A 195 10.27 -17.41 20.70
N GLN A 196 10.76 -18.62 21.02
CA GLN A 196 11.90 -19.20 20.30
C GLN A 196 11.54 -19.47 18.84
N ASP A 197 10.35 -20.02 18.56
CA ASP A 197 9.89 -20.22 17.20
C ASP A 197 9.81 -18.89 16.44
N ALA A 198 9.39 -17.81 17.11
CA ALA A 198 9.36 -16.49 16.49
C ALA A 198 10.77 -15.96 16.20
N VAL A 199 11.73 -16.14 17.12
CA VAL A 199 13.13 -15.73 16.96
C VAL A 199 13.82 -16.53 15.86
N ASP A 200 13.61 -17.83 15.79
CA ASP A 200 14.19 -18.73 14.78
C ASP A 200 13.67 -18.42 13.35
N ASN A 201 12.53 -17.74 13.24
CA ASN A 201 11.97 -17.25 11.97
C ASN A 201 12.34 -15.78 11.65
N ILE A 202 13.18 -15.14 12.46
CA ILE A 202 13.68 -13.80 12.17
C ILE A 202 14.78 -13.90 11.10
N ILE A 203 14.61 -13.11 10.05
CA ILE A 203 15.63 -12.87 9.01
C ILE A 203 15.95 -11.38 8.97
N SER A 204 17.20 -10.98 8.73
CA SER A 204 17.55 -9.58 8.57
C SER A 204 16.78 -8.97 7.38
N ILE A 205 16.47 -7.68 7.45
CA ILE A 205 15.68 -7.03 6.39
C ILE A 205 16.48 -6.95 5.10
N GLU A 206 17.81 -6.87 5.18
CA GLU A 206 18.74 -6.87 4.06
C GLU A 206 18.71 -8.22 3.35
N GLU A 207 18.89 -9.30 4.08
CA GLU A 207 18.84 -10.67 3.54
C GLU A 207 17.47 -10.97 2.95
N PHE A 208 16.38 -10.54 3.62
CA PHE A 208 15.04 -10.71 3.08
C PHE A 208 14.86 -9.96 1.76
N ALA A 209 15.36 -8.72 1.65
CA ALA A 209 15.30 -7.94 0.43
C ALA A 209 16.12 -8.55 -0.72
N GLU A 210 17.30 -9.09 -0.41
CA GLU A 210 18.15 -9.79 -1.39
C GLU A 210 17.50 -11.07 -1.92
N ASN A 211 16.84 -11.83 -1.04
CA ASN A 211 16.13 -13.06 -1.39
C ASN A 211 14.78 -12.81 -2.09
N ASN A 212 14.22 -11.58 -1.99
CA ASN A 212 12.93 -11.18 -2.56
C ASN A 212 13.05 -9.90 -3.39
N PRO A 213 13.89 -9.88 -4.45
CA PRO A 213 14.17 -8.69 -5.24
C PRO A 213 13.00 -8.27 -6.13
N ASP A 214 12.10 -9.21 -6.47
CA ASP A 214 11.00 -8.97 -7.39
C ASP A 214 9.87 -8.22 -6.70
N VAL A 215 9.79 -6.93 -7.00
CA VAL A 215 8.67 -6.07 -6.59
C VAL A 215 7.82 -5.76 -7.82
N TYR A 216 6.51 -5.85 -7.66
CA TYR A 216 5.55 -5.57 -8.72
C TYR A 216 4.78 -4.30 -8.39
N PHE A 217 4.44 -3.53 -9.42
CA PHE A 217 3.42 -2.50 -9.26
C PHE A 217 2.04 -3.05 -9.60
N VAL A 218 1.02 -2.51 -8.96
CA VAL A 218 -0.38 -2.77 -9.30
C VAL A 218 -1.19 -1.48 -9.25
N CYS A 219 -2.04 -1.28 -10.24
CA CYS A 219 -2.95 -0.16 -10.32
C CYS A 219 -4.36 -0.59 -9.94
N LYS A 220 -4.87 -0.09 -8.81
CA LYS A 220 -6.20 -0.44 -8.30
C LYS A 220 -7.20 0.68 -8.52
N ALA A 221 -8.33 0.36 -9.12
CA ALA A 221 -9.39 1.34 -9.38
C ALA A 221 -9.83 2.07 -8.11
N LEU A 222 -10.15 3.33 -8.29
CA LEU A 222 -10.83 4.20 -7.35
C LEU A 222 -12.10 4.70 -8.02
N ASN A 223 -13.26 4.39 -7.42
CA ASN A 223 -14.55 4.64 -8.01
C ASN A 223 -15.34 5.72 -7.24
N TYR A 224 -16.17 6.44 -7.97
CA TYR A 224 -17.30 7.18 -7.45
C TYR A 224 -18.55 6.32 -7.61
N ARG A 225 -19.29 6.11 -6.53
CA ARG A 225 -20.56 5.38 -6.50
C ARG A 225 -21.69 6.39 -6.67
N SER A 226 -22.27 6.47 -7.86
CA SER A 226 -23.27 7.48 -8.20
C SER A 226 -24.62 7.27 -7.46
N PHE A 227 -24.96 6.04 -7.08
CA PHE A 227 -26.17 5.75 -6.32
C PHE A 227 -26.11 6.24 -4.87
N ASP A 228 -24.90 6.22 -4.28
CA ASP A 228 -24.69 6.60 -2.87
C ASP A 228 -24.08 8.00 -2.71
N ASP A 229 -23.77 8.68 -3.80
CA ASP A 229 -22.96 9.90 -3.83
C ASP A 229 -21.65 9.78 -3.03
N LYS A 230 -20.96 8.66 -3.16
CA LYS A 230 -19.81 8.30 -2.33
C LYS A 230 -18.57 7.96 -3.14
N ILE A 231 -17.42 8.40 -2.66
CA ILE A 231 -16.11 8.00 -3.18
C ILE A 231 -15.48 6.90 -2.30
N GLU A 232 -14.75 5.98 -2.90
CA GLU A 232 -14.01 4.89 -2.20
C GLU A 232 -12.73 5.37 -1.51
N GLY A 233 -12.71 6.61 -1.08
CA GLY A 233 -11.61 7.26 -0.37
C GLY A 233 -10.85 8.27 -1.24
N ASN A 234 -10.25 9.27 -0.58
CA ASN A 234 -9.50 10.33 -1.24
C ASN A 234 -8.02 9.94 -1.34
N ARG A 235 -7.66 9.18 -2.37
CA ARG A 235 -6.30 8.68 -2.61
C ARG A 235 -5.65 9.40 -3.79
N SER A 236 -4.31 9.48 -3.78
CA SER A 236 -3.54 9.90 -4.95
C SER A 236 -3.68 8.87 -6.07
N LEU A 237 -3.80 9.35 -7.30
CA LEU A 237 -3.99 8.54 -8.51
C LEU A 237 -2.74 8.59 -9.37
N SER A 238 -2.27 7.43 -9.81
CA SER A 238 -1.16 7.33 -10.78
C SER A 238 -1.62 7.50 -12.22
N VAL A 239 -2.84 7.06 -12.48
CA VAL A 239 -3.56 7.25 -13.74
C VAL A 239 -4.96 7.70 -13.37
N PHE A 240 -5.52 8.68 -14.07
CA PHE A 240 -6.88 9.13 -13.81
C PHE A 240 -7.65 9.42 -15.10
N ILE A 241 -8.96 9.50 -14.99
CA ILE A 241 -9.84 9.84 -16.10
C ILE A 241 -10.27 11.29 -15.93
N ASN A 242 -9.89 12.13 -16.89
CA ASN A 242 -10.38 13.47 -16.99
C ASN A 242 -11.75 13.44 -17.68
N TRP A 243 -12.81 13.48 -16.87
CA TRP A 243 -14.19 13.48 -17.34
C TRP A 243 -14.64 14.88 -17.79
N GLU A 244 -15.12 15.00 -19.02
CA GLU A 244 -15.54 16.28 -19.61
C GLU A 244 -16.89 16.16 -20.29
N ALA A 245 -17.69 17.22 -20.22
CA ALA A 245 -18.91 17.37 -21.01
C ALA A 245 -18.59 18.11 -22.32
N VAL A 246 -18.53 17.40 -23.43
CA VAL A 246 -18.18 17.96 -24.73
C VAL A 246 -19.25 17.59 -25.76
N GLY A 247 -19.83 18.57 -26.47
CA GLY A 247 -20.82 18.33 -27.51
C GLY A 247 -22.06 17.55 -27.03
N GLY A 248 -22.49 17.77 -25.78
CA GLY A 248 -23.61 17.05 -25.18
C GLY A 248 -23.30 15.64 -24.71
N LYS A 249 -22.05 15.23 -24.74
CA LYS A 249 -21.62 13.89 -24.33
C LYS A 249 -20.59 13.92 -23.21
N LEU A 250 -20.64 12.91 -22.34
CA LEU A 250 -19.61 12.63 -21.32
C LEU A 250 -18.42 11.96 -22.01
N VAL A 251 -17.26 12.61 -21.97
CA VAL A 251 -16.03 12.15 -22.63
C VAL A 251 -14.98 11.79 -21.59
N PRO A 252 -14.53 10.52 -21.54
CA PRO A 252 -13.42 10.11 -20.70
C PRO A 252 -12.09 10.33 -21.43
N ASN A 253 -11.20 11.11 -20.85
CA ASN A 253 -9.83 11.26 -21.33
C ASN A 253 -8.86 10.62 -20.33
N LEU A 254 -8.18 9.56 -20.73
CA LEU A 254 -7.20 8.88 -19.90
C LEU A 254 -5.94 9.72 -19.75
N VAL A 255 -5.48 9.95 -18.52
CA VAL A 255 -4.31 10.79 -18.20
C VAL A 255 -3.30 9.97 -17.40
N LEU A 256 -2.11 9.80 -17.96
CA LEU A 256 -0.97 9.12 -17.35
C LEU A 256 0.11 10.11 -16.85
N SER A 257 0.03 11.37 -17.26
CA SER A 257 0.98 12.39 -16.82
C SER A 257 0.73 12.83 -15.38
N ASN A 258 1.80 13.32 -14.73
CA ASN A 258 1.76 13.81 -13.35
C ASN A 258 1.21 12.80 -12.32
N PRO A 259 1.72 11.55 -12.28
CA PRO A 259 1.23 10.52 -11.38
C PRO A 259 1.27 10.99 -9.93
N LEU A 260 0.30 10.56 -9.13
CA LEU A 260 0.13 10.81 -7.69
C LEU A 260 -0.10 12.28 -7.27
N LEU A 261 -0.09 13.25 -8.19
CA LEU A 261 -0.34 14.66 -7.87
C LEU A 261 -1.84 14.98 -7.78
N VAL A 262 -2.68 14.22 -8.48
CA VAL A 262 -4.14 14.39 -8.45
C VAL A 262 -4.76 13.38 -7.48
N LYS A 263 -5.70 13.85 -6.66
CA LYS A 263 -6.45 13.00 -5.71
C LYS A 263 -7.86 12.73 -6.23
N GLY A 264 -8.42 11.60 -5.79
CA GLY A 264 -9.75 11.16 -6.20
C GLY A 264 -10.87 12.18 -6.00
N ASN A 265 -10.84 13.01 -4.94
CA ASN A 265 -11.84 14.07 -4.74
C ASN A 265 -11.85 15.09 -5.88
N ALA A 266 -10.68 15.51 -6.35
CA ALA A 266 -10.60 16.50 -7.45
C ALA A 266 -11.19 15.94 -8.75
N VAL A 267 -10.91 14.68 -9.05
CA VAL A 267 -11.48 14.00 -10.22
C VAL A 267 -12.99 13.79 -10.06
N ARG A 268 -13.46 13.37 -8.88
CA ARG A 268 -14.90 13.26 -8.58
C ARG A 268 -15.63 14.60 -8.78
N ASP A 269 -15.08 15.69 -8.26
CA ASP A 269 -15.73 16.98 -8.35
C ASP A 269 -15.86 17.45 -9.81
N LYS A 270 -14.83 17.20 -10.64
CA LYS A 270 -14.88 17.45 -12.07
C LYS A 270 -15.90 16.55 -12.78
N LEU A 271 -15.93 15.26 -12.46
CA LEU A 271 -16.95 14.33 -12.96
C LEU A 271 -18.36 14.82 -12.60
N LYS A 272 -18.61 15.18 -11.33
CA LYS A 272 -19.93 15.69 -10.89
C LYS A 272 -20.36 16.95 -11.65
N GLN A 273 -19.45 17.86 -11.93
CA GLN A 273 -19.74 19.02 -12.78
C GLN A 273 -20.15 18.59 -14.20
N SER A 274 -19.39 17.66 -14.80
CA SER A 274 -19.65 17.19 -16.16
C SER A 274 -20.99 16.45 -16.29
N ILE A 275 -21.30 15.53 -15.37
CA ILE A 275 -22.59 14.81 -15.40
C ILE A 275 -23.77 15.74 -15.09
N SER A 276 -23.60 16.73 -14.21
CA SER A 276 -24.64 17.72 -13.92
C SER A 276 -24.98 18.57 -15.16
N LEU A 277 -23.99 19.01 -15.92
CA LEU A 277 -24.17 19.74 -17.19
C LEU A 277 -24.95 18.93 -18.23
N LEU A 278 -24.87 17.60 -18.18
CA LEU A 278 -25.54 16.68 -19.09
C LEU A 278 -26.89 16.17 -18.56
N GLY A 279 -27.33 16.62 -17.37
CA GLY A 279 -28.55 16.13 -16.72
C GLY A 279 -28.49 14.66 -16.29
N ILE A 280 -27.26 14.11 -16.10
CA ILE A 280 -27.03 12.75 -15.65
C ILE A 280 -26.99 12.74 -14.12
N ASN A 281 -27.88 11.99 -13.48
CA ASN A 281 -27.92 11.84 -12.01
C ASN A 281 -27.09 10.65 -11.52
N ASN A 282 -27.12 9.55 -12.28
CA ASN A 282 -26.39 8.32 -11.95
C ASN A 282 -26.07 7.51 -13.21
N THR A 283 -25.42 6.36 -13.04
CA THR A 283 -25.00 5.51 -14.18
C THR A 283 -26.15 4.98 -15.03
N CYS A 284 -27.39 4.85 -14.50
CA CYS A 284 -28.54 4.40 -15.27
C CYS A 284 -28.95 5.39 -16.38
N ASP A 285 -28.68 6.68 -16.17
CA ASP A 285 -29.00 7.74 -17.13
C ASP A 285 -28.00 7.78 -18.32
N ILE A 286 -26.83 7.13 -18.17
CA ILE A 286 -25.79 7.10 -19.19
C ILE A 286 -26.22 6.15 -20.34
N ASN A 287 -26.22 6.65 -21.57
CA ASN A 287 -26.61 5.92 -22.77
C ASN A 287 -25.84 6.42 -24.00
N GLU A 288 -26.07 5.84 -25.17
CA GLU A 288 -25.41 6.16 -26.44
C GLU A 288 -25.50 7.65 -26.85
N ASN A 289 -26.51 8.36 -26.38
CA ASN A 289 -26.73 9.77 -26.74
C ASN A 289 -25.88 10.72 -25.88
N ASN A 290 -25.50 10.30 -24.66
CA ASN A 290 -24.83 11.17 -23.70
C ASN A 290 -23.47 10.67 -23.21
N ILE A 291 -22.90 9.62 -23.80
CA ILE A 291 -21.49 9.21 -23.61
C ILE A 291 -20.77 9.14 -24.97
N ALA A 292 -19.49 9.39 -24.98
CA ALA A 292 -18.67 9.40 -26.20
C ALA A 292 -18.58 8.01 -26.86
N SER A 293 -18.54 6.94 -26.08
CA SER A 293 -18.53 5.56 -26.58
C SER A 293 -19.12 4.59 -25.55
N LEU A 294 -19.94 3.64 -26.02
CA LEU A 294 -20.49 2.56 -25.19
C LEU A 294 -19.45 1.51 -24.79
N GLN A 295 -18.27 1.49 -25.44
CA GLN A 295 -17.17 0.58 -25.01
C GLN A 295 -16.73 0.81 -23.56
N PHE A 296 -17.03 1.97 -22.97
CA PHE A 296 -16.69 2.31 -21.57
C PHE A 296 -17.79 1.92 -20.57
N VAL A 297 -18.89 1.34 -21.03
CA VAL A 297 -20.09 1.03 -20.21
C VAL A 297 -20.32 -0.48 -20.22
N ASN A 298 -20.46 -1.06 -18.99
CA ASN A 298 -20.85 -2.47 -18.88
C ASN A 298 -22.36 -2.61 -18.71
#